data_4c4a27e0a6338b30892abaaa974bd349
#
_entry.id   4c4a27e0a6338b30892abaaa974bd349
#
_cell.length_a   1.000
_cell.length_b   1.000
_cell.length_c   1.000
_cell.angle_alpha   90.00
_cell.angle_beta   90.00
_cell.angle_gamma   90.00
#
_symmetry.space_group_name_H-M   'P 1'
#
loop_
_entity.id
_entity.type
_entity.pdbx_description
1 polymer ?
#
loop_
_entity_poly.entity_id
_entity_poly.type
_entity_poly.pdbx_seq_one_letter_code
_entity_poly.pdbx_strand_id
1 'polypeptide(L)'
;PQQDIEEIQDQGVLAALVRVGGSQIEFIQPLESSNGVARFIEKNGESVHHICFEVDNLQDKLDSLDNAGFNLVDKTPREGLSGMIAFIHPKSTKGVLYELVDRDGAKR
;
A
#
# COMPACT_ATOMS: atom_id res chain seq x y z
N PRO A 1 3.43 -2.46 -23.44
CA PRO A 1 3.93 -2.50 -22.09
C PRO A 1 4.16 -3.93 -21.61
N GLN A 2 5.23 -4.12 -20.94
CA GLN A 2 5.59 -5.43 -20.44
C GLN A 2 4.88 -5.70 -19.13
N GLN A 3 4.33 -6.88 -18.98
CA GLN A 3 3.65 -7.31 -17.77
C GLN A 3 4.49 -8.35 -17.07
N ASP A 4 4.71 -8.15 -15.78
CA ASP A 4 5.37 -9.13 -14.94
C ASP A 4 4.37 -9.64 -13.93
N ILE A 5 4.23 -10.96 -13.86
CA ILE A 5 3.32 -11.59 -12.91
C ILE A 5 4.16 -12.26 -11.84
N GLU A 6 3.94 -11.87 -10.60
CA GLU A 6 4.63 -12.42 -9.46
C GLU A 6 3.64 -13.00 -8.47
N GLU A 7 3.99 -14.15 -7.91
CA GLU A 7 3.26 -14.73 -6.81
C GLU A 7 3.93 -14.34 -5.50
N ILE A 8 3.20 -13.61 -4.65
CA ILE A 8 3.74 -13.15 -3.37
C ILE A 8 3.15 -14.03 -2.28
N GLN A 9 3.87 -15.08 -1.94
CA GLN A 9 3.41 -16.12 -1.02
C GLN A 9 3.09 -15.59 0.38
N ASP A 10 3.94 -14.72 0.90
CA ASP A 10 3.80 -14.21 2.27
C ASP A 10 2.52 -13.41 2.45
N GLN A 11 1.99 -12.83 1.38
CA GLN A 11 0.77 -12.07 1.41
C GLN A 11 -0.43 -12.84 0.88
N GLY A 12 -0.20 -14.05 0.38
CA GLY A 12 -1.27 -14.88 -0.14
C GLY A 12 -1.93 -14.33 -1.39
N VAL A 13 -1.18 -13.63 -2.23
CA VAL A 13 -1.73 -13.02 -3.44
C VAL A 13 -0.89 -13.33 -4.66
N LEU A 14 -1.54 -13.28 -5.82
CA LEU A 14 -0.89 -13.25 -7.11
C LEU A 14 -0.98 -11.81 -7.60
N ALA A 15 0.14 -11.22 -7.96
CA ALA A 15 0.19 -9.82 -8.39
C ALA A 15 0.70 -9.70 -9.81
N ALA A 16 0.09 -8.82 -10.58
CA ALA A 16 0.55 -8.46 -11.92
C ALA A 16 0.82 -6.95 -11.93
N LEU A 17 2.03 -6.59 -12.32
CA LEU A 17 2.45 -5.19 -12.36
C LEU A 17 2.43 -4.68 -13.79
N VAL A 18 1.83 -3.52 -13.99
CA VAL A 18 1.79 -2.84 -15.29
C VAL A 18 2.38 -1.44 -15.12
N ARG A 19 3.41 -1.12 -15.90
CA ARG A 19 4.01 0.20 -15.83
C ARG A 19 3.24 1.18 -16.70
N VAL A 20 2.97 2.36 -16.14
CA VAL A 20 2.30 3.46 -16.85
C VAL A 20 3.11 4.72 -16.57
N GLY A 21 3.99 5.10 -17.51
CA GLY A 21 4.90 6.21 -17.30
C GLY A 21 5.82 5.95 -16.13
N GLY A 22 5.89 6.86 -15.18
CA GLY A 22 6.67 6.72 -13.96
C GLY A 22 5.95 6.00 -12.83
N SER A 23 4.75 5.51 -13.09
CA SER A 23 3.92 4.85 -12.07
C SER A 23 3.70 3.39 -12.41
N GLN A 24 3.12 2.65 -11.47
CA GLN A 24 2.77 1.24 -11.66
C GLN A 24 1.35 1.01 -11.17
N ILE A 25 0.64 0.14 -11.89
CA ILE A 25 -0.64 -0.37 -11.45
C ILE A 25 -0.43 -1.84 -11.08
N GLU A 26 -0.88 -2.21 -9.89
CA GLU A 26 -0.78 -3.58 -9.40
C GLU A 26 -2.18 -4.19 -9.36
N PHE A 27 -2.36 -5.26 -10.12
CA PHE A 27 -3.58 -6.05 -10.06
C PHE A 27 -3.34 -7.21 -9.10
N ILE A 28 -4.22 -7.36 -8.11
CA ILE A 28 -4.02 -8.34 -7.04
C ILE A 28 -5.17 -9.34 -7.06
N GLN A 29 -4.82 -10.62 -7.01
CA GLN A 29 -5.78 -11.70 -6.88
C GLN A 29 -5.43 -12.49 -5.64
N PRO A 30 -6.38 -12.68 -4.70
CA PRO A 30 -6.09 -13.49 -3.51
C PRO A 30 -5.96 -14.95 -3.90
N LEU A 31 -4.99 -15.64 -3.29
CA LEU A 31 -4.78 -17.07 -3.51
C LEU A 31 -5.60 -17.91 -2.55
N GLU A 32 -6.06 -17.31 -1.46
CA GLU A 32 -6.84 -18.01 -0.43
C GLU A 32 -8.05 -17.15 -0.06
N SER A 33 -9.16 -17.82 0.27
CA SER A 33 -10.39 -17.11 0.62
C SER A 33 -10.33 -16.48 2.01
N SER A 34 -9.35 -16.84 2.82
CA SER A 34 -9.24 -16.37 4.20
C SER A 34 -8.38 -15.13 4.39
N ASN A 35 -7.69 -14.65 3.36
CA ASN A 35 -6.79 -13.51 3.54
C ASN A 35 -7.53 -12.16 3.47
N GLY A 36 -6.82 -11.09 3.81
CA GLY A 36 -7.39 -9.74 3.88
C GLY A 36 -7.87 -9.21 2.53
N VAL A 37 -7.15 -9.55 1.44
CA VAL A 37 -7.53 -9.12 0.11
C VAL A 37 -8.83 -9.80 -0.32
N ALA A 38 -8.97 -11.10 -0.03
CA ALA A 38 -10.20 -11.83 -0.33
C ALA A 38 -11.39 -11.23 0.42
N ARG A 39 -11.20 -10.89 1.70
CA ARG A 39 -12.25 -10.26 2.49
C ARG A 39 -12.63 -8.87 1.96
N PHE A 40 -11.63 -8.13 1.48
CA PHE A 40 -11.88 -6.82 0.88
C PHE A 40 -12.76 -6.96 -0.37
N ILE A 41 -12.43 -7.91 -1.25
CA ILE A 41 -13.18 -8.12 -2.48
C ILE A 41 -14.60 -8.60 -2.18
N GLU A 42 -14.74 -9.49 -1.20
CA GLU A 42 -16.06 -9.98 -0.80
C GLU A 42 -16.96 -8.85 -0.32
N LYS A 43 -16.39 -7.90 0.42
CA LYS A 43 -17.15 -6.79 0.98
C LYS A 43 -17.39 -5.68 -0.03
N ASN A 44 -16.42 -5.37 -0.86
CA ASN A 44 -16.41 -4.17 -1.70
C ASN A 44 -16.49 -4.46 -3.20
N GLY A 45 -16.36 -5.72 -3.60
CA GLY A 45 -16.22 -6.08 -5.01
C GLY A 45 -14.82 -5.74 -5.52
N GLU A 46 -14.65 -5.88 -6.81
CA GLU A 46 -13.40 -5.48 -7.47
C GLU A 46 -13.31 -3.97 -7.48
N SER A 47 -12.28 -3.44 -6.83
CA SER A 47 -12.16 -1.99 -6.66
C SER A 47 -10.73 -1.66 -6.28
N VAL A 48 -10.45 -0.36 -6.09
CA VAL A 48 -9.13 0.08 -5.68
C VAL A 48 -8.91 -0.33 -4.22
N HIS A 49 -7.88 -1.15 -3.98
CA HIS A 49 -7.53 -1.61 -2.65
C HIS A 49 -6.68 -0.57 -1.92
N HIS A 50 -5.65 -0.07 -2.59
CA HIS A 50 -4.78 0.93 -1.98
C HIS A 50 -4.05 1.73 -3.05
N ILE A 51 -3.55 2.90 -2.64
CA ILE A 51 -2.69 3.75 -3.46
C ILE A 51 -1.41 3.94 -2.66
N CYS A 52 -0.27 3.77 -3.30
CA CYS A 52 1.03 3.96 -2.67
C CYS A 52 1.71 5.20 -3.22
N PHE A 53 2.15 6.08 -2.32
CA PHE A 53 2.89 7.28 -2.67
C PHE A 53 4.32 7.16 -2.17
N GLU A 54 5.27 7.48 -3.02
CA GLU A 54 6.66 7.55 -2.63
C GLU A 54 6.93 8.92 -2.02
N VAL A 55 7.53 8.95 -0.83
CA VAL A 55 7.81 10.18 -0.11
C VAL A 55 9.24 10.17 0.44
N ASP A 56 9.74 11.35 0.77
CA ASP A 56 10.98 11.52 1.51
C ASP A 56 10.62 11.84 2.96
N ASN A 57 11.50 11.49 3.90
CA ASN A 57 11.32 11.80 5.30
C ASN A 57 9.95 11.37 5.82
N LEU A 58 9.73 10.06 5.78
CA LEU A 58 8.42 9.50 6.10
C LEU A 58 7.92 9.91 7.48
N GLN A 59 8.81 9.94 8.51
CA GLN A 59 8.36 10.33 9.85
C GLN A 59 7.81 11.75 9.85
N ASP A 60 8.45 12.67 9.14
CA ASP A 60 7.97 14.06 9.08
C ASP A 60 6.61 14.16 8.42
N LYS A 61 6.38 13.35 7.37
CA LYS A 61 5.07 13.30 6.72
C LYS A 61 4.00 12.77 7.66
N LEU A 62 4.32 11.73 8.44
CA LEU A 62 3.38 11.17 9.40
C LEU A 62 3.06 12.17 10.50
N ASP A 63 4.06 12.89 10.98
CA ASP A 63 3.84 13.92 12.01
C ASP A 63 2.92 15.02 11.49
N SER A 64 3.13 15.45 10.24
CA SER A 64 2.29 16.48 9.63
C SER A 64 0.85 16.02 9.46
N LEU A 65 0.67 14.77 9.03
CA LEU A 65 -0.67 14.20 8.85
C LEU A 65 -1.38 14.02 10.19
N ASP A 66 -0.65 13.58 11.20
CA ASP A 66 -1.21 13.41 12.55
C ASP A 66 -1.67 14.77 13.08
N ASN A 67 -0.84 15.81 12.93
CA ASN A 67 -1.19 17.15 13.36
C ASN A 67 -2.39 17.72 12.60
N ALA A 68 -2.58 17.30 11.35
CA ALA A 68 -3.71 17.73 10.54
C ALA A 68 -5.00 16.96 10.84
N GLY A 69 -4.95 15.98 11.74
CA GLY A 69 -6.13 15.24 12.17
C GLY A 69 -6.41 13.97 11.39
N PHE A 70 -5.47 13.51 10.56
CA PHE A 70 -5.63 12.25 9.85
C PHE A 70 -5.51 11.07 10.80
N ASN A 71 -6.32 10.05 10.55
CA ASN A 71 -6.21 8.79 11.29
C ASN A 71 -5.14 7.94 10.63
N LEU A 72 -4.08 7.66 11.36
CA LEU A 72 -2.96 6.87 10.87
C LEU A 72 -3.04 5.45 11.41
N VAL A 73 -2.84 4.47 10.54
CA VAL A 73 -2.64 3.09 11.00
C VAL A 73 -1.29 3.00 11.70
N ASP A 74 -0.28 3.64 11.08
CA ASP A 74 1.07 3.66 11.61
C ASP A 74 1.48 5.10 11.91
N LYS A 75 1.84 5.38 13.15
CA LYS A 75 2.37 6.70 13.53
C LYS A 75 3.87 6.77 13.41
N THR A 76 4.51 5.61 13.27
CA THR A 76 5.95 5.49 13.01
C THR A 76 6.16 4.53 11.85
N PRO A 77 7.24 4.75 11.05
CA PRO A 77 7.51 3.86 9.93
C PRO A 77 7.82 2.43 10.36
N ARG A 78 7.49 1.48 9.50
CA ARG A 78 7.87 0.08 9.66
C ARG A 78 8.48 -0.44 8.38
N GLU A 79 9.20 -1.55 8.46
CA GLU A 79 9.84 -2.13 7.28
C GLU A 79 8.81 -2.71 6.32
N GLY A 80 8.96 -2.38 5.04
CA GLY A 80 8.20 -2.96 3.96
C GLY A 80 9.13 -3.63 2.96
N LEU A 81 8.58 -4.12 1.86
CA LEU A 81 9.34 -4.85 0.86
C LEU A 81 10.35 -3.97 0.12
N SER A 82 10.01 -2.71 -0.12
CA SER A 82 10.86 -1.82 -0.93
C SER A 82 11.32 -0.58 -0.19
N GLY A 83 11.16 -0.53 1.13
CA GLY A 83 11.57 0.60 1.95
C GLY A 83 10.79 0.66 3.23
N MET A 84 10.91 1.77 3.93
CA MET A 84 10.10 2.01 5.13
C MET A 84 8.71 2.46 4.70
N ILE A 85 7.70 1.92 5.34
CA ILE A 85 6.31 2.19 4.96
C ILE A 85 5.47 2.61 6.16
N ALA A 86 4.33 3.23 5.86
CA ALA A 86 3.29 3.50 6.84
C ALA A 86 1.96 3.64 6.10
N PHE A 87 0.88 3.33 6.79
CA PHE A 87 -0.46 3.39 6.20
C PHE A 87 -1.30 4.47 6.85
N ILE A 88 -2.11 5.14 6.02
CA ILE A 88 -3.14 6.07 6.47
C ILE A 88 -4.46 5.32 6.46
N HIS A 89 -5.21 5.43 7.58
CA HIS A 89 -6.46 4.71 7.72
C HIS A 89 -7.50 5.15 6.68
N PRO A 90 -8.21 4.23 6.05
CA PRO A 90 -9.21 4.58 5.02
C PRO A 90 -10.28 5.55 5.48
N LYS A 91 -10.53 5.65 6.79
CA LYS A 91 -11.48 6.61 7.34
C LYS A 91 -11.14 8.05 6.95
N SER A 92 -9.85 8.37 6.81
CA SER A 92 -9.40 9.72 6.45
C SER A 92 -9.21 9.91 4.95
N THR A 93 -9.36 8.86 4.15
CA THR A 93 -9.07 8.88 2.72
C THR A 93 -10.20 8.32 1.88
N LYS A 94 -11.43 8.50 2.37
CA LYS A 94 -12.65 8.15 1.63
C LYS A 94 -12.76 6.66 1.28
N GLY A 95 -12.22 5.81 2.14
CA GLY A 95 -12.37 4.37 2.00
C GLY A 95 -11.26 3.66 1.25
N VAL A 96 -10.25 4.39 0.75
CA VAL A 96 -9.10 3.79 0.06
C VAL A 96 -7.91 3.82 1.00
N LEU A 97 -7.26 2.67 1.20
CA LEU A 97 -6.05 2.61 2.01
C LEU A 97 -4.92 3.34 1.30
N TYR A 98 -4.27 4.26 1.97
CA TYR A 98 -3.10 4.95 1.42
C TYR A 98 -1.85 4.40 2.10
N GLU A 99 -0.88 4.05 1.28
CA GLU A 99 0.44 3.62 1.73
C GLU A 99 1.46 4.67 1.36
N LEU A 100 2.32 5.03 2.30
CA LEU A 100 3.47 5.90 2.04
C LEU A 100 4.71 5.06 2.11
N VAL A 101 5.62 5.23 1.16
CA VAL A 101 6.88 4.48 1.13
C VAL A 101 8.05 5.45 0.97
N ASP A 102 9.06 5.26 1.83
CA ASP A 102 10.35 5.96 1.75
C ASP A 102 11.38 4.90 1.41
N ARG A 103 11.73 4.77 0.12
CA ARG A 103 12.65 3.75 -0.34
C ARG A 103 14.06 3.96 0.17
N ASP A 104 14.43 5.22 0.38
CA ASP A 104 15.75 5.55 0.93
C ASP A 104 15.82 5.30 2.42
N GLY A 105 14.67 5.32 3.09
CA GLY A 105 14.61 5.08 4.54
C GLY A 105 15.15 3.72 4.94
N ALA A 106 14.95 2.69 4.10
CA ALA A 106 15.42 1.35 4.41
C ALA A 106 16.94 1.22 4.37
N LYS A 107 17.62 2.20 3.79
CA LYS A 107 19.08 2.19 3.64
C LYS A 107 19.81 2.95 4.73
N ARG A 108 19.09 3.60 5.60
CA ARG A 108 19.66 4.46 6.65
C ARG A 108 19.97 3.72 7.93
#